data_96ae7727eca82d1b147a2ff1de5ae2c7
#
_entry.id   96ae7727eca82d1b147a2ff1de5ae2c7
#
_cell.length_a   1.000
_cell.length_b   1.000
_cell.length_c   1.000
_cell.angle_alpha   90.00
_cell.angle_beta   90.00
_cell.angle_gamma   90.00
#
_symmetry.space_group_name_H-M   'P 1'
#
loop_
_entity.id
_entity.type
_entity.pdbx_description
1 polymer ?
#
loop_
_entity_poly.entity_id
_entity_poly.type
_entity_poly.pdbx_seq_one_letter_code
_entity_poly.pdbx_strand_id
1 'polypeptide(L)'
;WAMWDNRFYLTCFVRKGWISKKIFAIFLAMFVAAESYANVNIYMVSPSMNNPQRAANHQKIMDLSDRLDETEGFYRVKTSSKLFEVNLVGSMGYNSLSHYTSLTSRDYMYMMKQLGYSSYWMEVGSYGGTELTDALLSVKYLIERNAGSADAVYSNDTYEIVPTEYYLPLGIVTNADLSGSEELSTGTRSNVQKKLFEQLFGGNGDELITDYEYTTIYGVQDDSNFKPNYTLTTTSDVAYMDYSIDVTDKQTLYFDCFDKLSNSLSEDINGSFMVTVNGQVMQMDYPSQSSNGLLKLGEFENEHVNVRVTLKKDITSCRSYGVFGLHHNVLEKALEQAQTAGLTDSDGKLSGSVNAKAGQKCVLQIPYQEGLKIKVNGKAVSYDKVFGDLVSFDLQEGENTITVTSVPKGFYAGLALTIAGIALTAGYFFIRKKLKFGETMEAAALVAGGGVGLLF
;
A
#
# COMPACT_ATOMS: atom_id res chain seq x y z
N TRP A 1 11.81 -25.74 -28.62
CA TRP A 1 12.49 -27.04 -28.93
C TRP A 1 13.30 -26.95 -30.20
N ALA A 2 12.81 -26.42 -31.31
CA ALA A 2 13.57 -26.29 -32.59
C ALA A 2 14.83 -25.40 -32.51
N MET A 3 14.89 -24.48 -31.54
CA MET A 3 16.00 -23.52 -31.36
C MET A 3 17.26 -24.15 -30.76
N TRP A 4 17.12 -25.20 -29.94
CA TRP A 4 18.26 -25.90 -29.33
C TRP A 4 19.06 -26.73 -30.35
N ASP A 5 18.37 -27.32 -31.31
CA ASP A 5 19.00 -28.14 -32.36
C ASP A 5 19.91 -27.29 -33.26
N ASN A 6 19.48 -26.09 -33.66
CA ASN A 6 20.29 -25.24 -34.53
C ASN A 6 21.59 -24.71 -33.88
N ARG A 7 21.59 -24.49 -32.58
CA ARG A 7 22.81 -24.13 -31.84
C ARG A 7 23.82 -25.28 -31.81
N PHE A 8 23.33 -26.50 -31.71
CA PHE A 8 24.17 -27.70 -31.69
C PHE A 8 24.88 -27.88 -33.04
N TYR A 9 24.22 -27.73 -34.17
CA TYR A 9 24.83 -27.82 -35.49
C TYR A 9 25.87 -26.72 -35.74
N LEU A 10 25.59 -25.49 -35.40
CA LEU A 10 26.52 -24.36 -35.54
C LEU A 10 27.82 -24.57 -34.72
N THR A 11 27.71 -25.07 -33.49
CA THR A 11 28.88 -25.39 -32.66
C THR A 11 29.71 -26.57 -33.23
N CYS A 12 29.05 -27.53 -33.88
CA CYS A 12 29.74 -28.62 -34.60
C CYS A 12 30.53 -28.10 -35.80
N PHE A 13 30.02 -27.13 -36.58
CA PHE A 13 30.75 -26.53 -37.71
C PHE A 13 31.99 -25.74 -37.26
N VAL A 14 31.94 -25.05 -36.12
CA VAL A 14 33.12 -24.39 -35.53
C VAL A 14 34.15 -25.43 -35.07
N ARG A 15 33.72 -26.51 -34.42
CA ARG A 15 34.61 -27.58 -33.97
C ARG A 15 35.30 -28.34 -35.14
N LYS A 16 34.62 -28.49 -36.28
CA LYS A 16 35.18 -29.09 -37.50
C LYS A 16 36.04 -28.11 -38.31
N GLY A 17 36.21 -26.85 -37.85
CA GLY A 17 37.00 -25.84 -38.53
C GLY A 17 36.39 -25.27 -39.80
N TRP A 18 35.12 -25.58 -40.11
CA TRP A 18 34.43 -25.12 -41.30
C TRP A 18 34.05 -23.62 -41.21
N ILE A 19 33.87 -23.12 -40.01
CA ILE A 19 33.56 -21.70 -39.75
C ILE A 19 34.53 -21.17 -38.69
N SER A 20 35.12 -20.01 -38.94
CA SER A 20 36.00 -19.37 -37.95
C SER A 20 35.19 -18.92 -36.72
N LYS A 21 35.84 -18.92 -35.53
CA LYS A 21 35.22 -18.46 -34.28
C LYS A 21 34.66 -17.02 -34.39
N LYS A 22 35.32 -16.14 -35.18
CA LYS A 22 34.87 -14.78 -35.42
C LYS A 22 33.55 -14.72 -36.22
N ILE A 23 33.50 -15.50 -37.32
CA ILE A 23 32.30 -15.60 -38.16
C ILE A 23 31.12 -16.18 -37.35
N PHE A 24 31.39 -17.22 -36.56
CA PHE A 24 30.39 -17.80 -35.66
C PHE A 24 29.83 -16.77 -34.66
N ALA A 25 30.69 -15.97 -34.02
CA ALA A 25 30.29 -14.94 -33.09
C ALA A 25 29.42 -13.86 -33.77
N ILE A 26 29.75 -13.48 -35.00
CA ILE A 26 28.94 -12.52 -35.77
C ILE A 26 27.55 -13.10 -36.09
N PHE A 27 27.49 -14.36 -36.57
CA PHE A 27 26.19 -15.00 -36.83
C PHE A 27 25.36 -15.16 -35.58
N LEU A 28 25.98 -15.55 -34.46
CA LEU A 28 25.27 -15.65 -33.18
C LEU A 28 24.72 -14.29 -32.71
N ALA A 29 25.52 -13.25 -32.84
CA ALA A 29 25.08 -11.87 -32.49
C ALA A 29 23.91 -11.41 -33.38
N MET A 30 23.99 -11.61 -34.68
CA MET A 30 22.92 -11.32 -35.65
C MET A 30 21.65 -12.14 -35.33
N PHE A 31 21.78 -13.39 -34.98
CA PHE A 31 20.65 -14.27 -34.64
C PHE A 31 19.97 -13.79 -33.36
N VAL A 32 20.75 -13.50 -32.31
CA VAL A 32 20.20 -12.95 -31.06
C VAL A 32 19.51 -11.60 -31.30
N ALA A 33 20.11 -10.74 -32.11
CA ALA A 33 19.50 -9.45 -32.46
C ALA A 33 18.18 -9.62 -33.24
N ALA A 34 18.15 -10.54 -34.20
CA ALA A 34 16.93 -10.85 -34.97
C ALA A 34 15.82 -11.47 -34.10
N GLU A 35 16.18 -12.39 -33.22
CA GLU A 35 15.26 -13.00 -32.26
C GLU A 35 14.69 -11.95 -31.31
N SER A 36 15.57 -11.12 -30.74
CA SER A 36 15.15 -10.02 -29.85
C SER A 36 14.22 -9.05 -30.57
N TYR A 37 14.55 -8.67 -31.80
CA TYR A 37 13.71 -7.81 -32.62
C TYR A 37 12.36 -8.45 -32.91
N ALA A 38 12.32 -9.72 -33.31
CA ALA A 38 11.08 -10.46 -33.56
C ALA A 38 10.20 -10.55 -32.31
N ASN A 39 10.79 -10.91 -31.17
CA ASN A 39 10.06 -11.01 -29.90
C ASN A 39 9.48 -9.66 -29.44
N VAL A 40 10.26 -8.59 -29.54
CA VAL A 40 9.78 -7.23 -29.22
C VAL A 40 8.62 -6.83 -30.15
N ASN A 41 8.74 -7.08 -31.45
CA ASN A 41 7.65 -6.76 -32.39
C ASN A 41 6.39 -7.60 -32.10
N ILE A 42 6.50 -8.89 -31.87
CA ILE A 42 5.36 -9.76 -31.52
C ILE A 42 4.68 -9.22 -30.24
N TYR A 43 5.46 -8.84 -29.24
CA TYR A 43 4.93 -8.28 -28.01
C TYR A 43 4.23 -6.93 -28.25
N MET A 44 4.86 -6.02 -28.99
CA MET A 44 4.33 -4.67 -29.25
C MET A 44 3.06 -4.66 -30.12
N VAL A 45 2.90 -5.63 -31.04
CA VAL A 45 1.67 -5.73 -31.85
C VAL A 45 0.59 -6.61 -31.21
N SER A 46 0.88 -7.22 -30.05
CA SER A 46 -0.14 -8.01 -29.36
C SER A 46 -1.34 -7.15 -28.97
N PRO A 47 -2.59 -7.68 -29.03
CA PRO A 47 -3.79 -6.94 -28.65
C PRO A 47 -3.77 -6.40 -27.22
N SER A 48 -2.99 -7.04 -26.33
CA SER A 48 -2.83 -6.59 -24.96
C SER A 48 -1.99 -5.31 -24.84
N MET A 49 -1.03 -5.10 -25.76
CA MET A 49 -0.17 -3.91 -25.74
C MET A 49 -0.64 -2.82 -26.70
N ASN A 50 -1.12 -3.21 -27.88
CA ASN A 50 -1.59 -2.28 -28.89
C ASN A 50 -3.11 -2.11 -28.82
N ASN A 51 -3.61 -1.61 -27.68
CA ASN A 51 -5.01 -1.26 -27.50
C ASN A 51 -5.17 0.25 -27.42
N PRO A 52 -5.74 0.91 -28.47
CA PRO A 52 -5.91 2.37 -28.48
C PRO A 52 -6.74 2.89 -27.32
N GLN A 53 -7.77 2.13 -26.88
CA GLN A 53 -8.59 2.52 -25.73
C GLN A 53 -7.80 2.51 -24.44
N ARG A 54 -6.92 1.50 -24.24
CA ARG A 54 -6.04 1.43 -23.07
C ARG A 54 -5.03 2.58 -23.08
N ALA A 55 -4.45 2.90 -24.23
CA ALA A 55 -3.53 4.03 -24.39
C ALA A 55 -4.23 5.37 -24.07
N ALA A 56 -5.44 5.59 -24.59
CA ALA A 56 -6.21 6.79 -24.31
C ALA A 56 -6.57 6.90 -22.81
N ASN A 57 -6.99 5.81 -22.19
CA ASN A 57 -7.27 5.79 -20.75
C ASN A 57 -6.03 6.06 -19.91
N HIS A 58 -4.88 5.47 -20.29
CA HIS A 58 -3.62 5.72 -19.61
C HIS A 58 -3.20 7.20 -19.73
N GLN A 59 -3.41 7.82 -20.90
CA GLN A 59 -3.10 9.23 -21.08
C GLN A 59 -3.96 10.13 -20.18
N LYS A 60 -5.25 9.85 -20.03
CA LYS A 60 -6.15 10.56 -19.10
C LYS A 60 -5.72 10.44 -17.64
N ILE A 61 -5.19 9.26 -17.24
CA ILE A 61 -4.64 9.04 -15.91
C ILE A 61 -3.34 9.85 -15.74
N MET A 62 -2.43 9.79 -16.71
CA MET A 62 -1.17 10.52 -16.64
C MET A 62 -1.33 12.05 -16.76
N ASP A 63 -2.46 12.52 -17.27
CA ASP A 63 -2.83 13.94 -17.26
C ASP A 63 -3.06 14.49 -15.83
N LEU A 64 -3.21 13.63 -14.85
CA LEU A 64 -3.25 14.01 -13.44
C LEU A 64 -1.86 14.29 -12.82
N SER A 65 -0.76 13.97 -13.53
CA SER A 65 0.61 14.17 -13.03
C SER A 65 0.93 15.66 -12.92
N ASP A 66 1.74 16.02 -11.91
CA ASP A 66 2.27 17.36 -11.70
C ASP A 66 1.17 18.46 -11.56
N ARG A 67 -0.01 18.07 -11.03
CA ARG A 67 -1.14 19.00 -10.81
C ARG A 67 -1.20 19.55 -9.39
N LEU A 68 -0.44 18.98 -8.46
CA LEU A 68 -0.41 19.39 -7.06
C LEU A 68 0.90 20.11 -6.75
N ASP A 69 0.83 21.05 -5.81
CA ASP A 69 1.98 21.85 -5.40
C ASP A 69 2.90 21.03 -4.47
N GLU A 70 4.13 20.77 -4.91
CA GLU A 70 5.15 20.05 -4.15
C GLU A 70 5.68 20.87 -2.95
N THR A 71 5.46 22.18 -2.92
CA THR A 71 5.96 23.06 -1.84
C THR A 71 5.13 22.96 -0.56
N GLU A 72 3.99 22.30 -0.58
CA GLU A 72 3.08 22.16 0.57
C GLU A 72 3.54 21.16 1.65
N GLY A 73 4.74 20.63 1.55
CA GLY A 73 5.28 19.63 2.47
C GLY A 73 4.98 18.19 2.01
N PHE A 74 5.21 17.24 2.91
CA PHE A 74 4.90 15.83 2.59
C PHE A 74 3.42 15.55 2.71
N TYR A 75 2.83 15.00 1.67
CA TYR A 75 1.46 14.49 1.67
C TYR A 75 1.35 13.22 0.81
N ARG A 76 0.24 12.52 0.96
CA ARG A 76 -0.13 11.38 0.13
C ARG A 76 -1.41 11.65 -0.63
N VAL A 77 -1.50 10.99 -1.79
CA VAL A 77 -2.68 10.97 -2.65
C VAL A 77 -3.28 9.57 -2.63
N LYS A 78 -4.58 9.46 -2.44
CA LYS A 78 -5.33 8.19 -2.49
C LYS A 78 -6.34 8.19 -3.63
N THR A 79 -6.92 7.04 -3.92
CA THR A 79 -8.05 6.89 -4.85
C THR A 79 -9.30 6.49 -4.07
N SER A 80 -10.48 6.96 -4.51
CA SER A 80 -11.77 6.64 -3.86
C SER A 80 -12.16 5.17 -4.00
N SER A 81 -11.69 4.52 -5.08
CA SER A 81 -11.91 3.11 -5.38
C SER A 81 -10.77 2.61 -6.28
N LYS A 82 -10.80 1.35 -6.71
CA LYS A 82 -9.84 0.84 -7.71
C LYS A 82 -10.14 1.42 -9.10
N LEU A 83 -9.80 2.69 -9.30
CA LEU A 83 -10.01 3.41 -10.56
C LEU A 83 -9.05 2.94 -11.67
N PHE A 84 -7.84 2.56 -11.27
CA PHE A 84 -6.74 2.13 -12.14
C PHE A 84 -5.73 1.29 -11.33
N GLU A 85 -4.63 0.89 -11.96
CA GLU A 85 -3.58 0.10 -11.30
C GLU A 85 -2.94 0.88 -10.15
N VAL A 86 -2.78 0.23 -9.00
CA VAL A 86 -2.38 0.85 -7.74
C VAL A 86 -1.02 1.57 -7.76
N ASN A 87 -0.10 1.16 -8.64
CA ASN A 87 1.20 1.81 -8.76
C ASN A 87 1.18 3.11 -9.59
N LEU A 88 0.05 3.42 -10.26
CA LEU A 88 -0.01 4.60 -11.14
C LEU A 88 0.03 5.92 -10.37
N VAL A 89 -0.47 5.97 -9.13
CA VAL A 89 -0.36 7.19 -8.30
C VAL A 89 1.11 7.56 -8.09
N GLY A 90 1.97 6.58 -7.76
CA GLY A 90 3.42 6.81 -7.68
C GLY A 90 4.06 7.20 -9.02
N SER A 91 3.54 6.67 -10.14
CA SER A 91 4.03 7.03 -11.48
C SER A 91 3.67 8.46 -11.90
N MET A 92 2.67 9.06 -11.25
CA MET A 92 2.31 10.49 -11.42
C MET A 92 3.22 11.44 -10.63
N GLY A 93 4.19 10.92 -9.86
CA GLY A 93 5.05 11.70 -8.97
C GLY A 93 4.50 11.87 -7.55
N TYR A 94 3.34 11.33 -7.21
CA TYR A 94 2.72 11.50 -5.90
C TYR A 94 3.08 10.39 -4.93
N ASN A 95 3.27 10.73 -3.65
CA ASN A 95 3.33 9.73 -2.59
C ASN A 95 1.96 9.05 -2.45
N SER A 96 1.94 7.74 -2.27
CA SER A 96 0.70 6.96 -2.12
C SER A 96 0.82 5.92 -1.03
N LEU A 97 -0.35 5.54 -0.48
CA LEU A 97 -0.47 4.35 0.37
C LEU A 97 -0.55 3.08 -0.47
N SER A 98 -1.04 3.20 -1.71
CA SER A 98 -1.25 2.06 -2.59
C SER A 98 0.02 1.65 -3.32
N HIS A 99 0.25 0.35 -3.35
CA HIS A 99 1.31 -0.23 -4.19
C HIS A 99 1.09 -1.72 -4.42
N TYR A 100 1.75 -2.23 -5.45
CA TYR A 100 1.88 -3.65 -5.73
C TYR A 100 3.35 -3.98 -6.02
N THR A 101 3.90 -4.86 -5.21
CA THR A 101 5.25 -5.40 -5.42
C THR A 101 5.39 -6.75 -4.70
N SER A 102 6.16 -7.66 -5.28
CA SER A 102 6.48 -8.95 -4.64
C SER A 102 7.27 -8.82 -3.34
N LEU A 103 7.72 -7.61 -3.00
CA LEU A 103 8.48 -7.30 -1.78
C LEU A 103 7.65 -6.52 -0.75
N THR A 104 6.32 -6.41 -0.94
CA THR A 104 5.45 -5.73 0.02
C THR A 104 5.56 -6.38 1.40
N SER A 105 5.82 -5.55 2.43
CA SER A 105 5.89 -6.01 3.81
C SER A 105 4.55 -6.63 4.24
N ARG A 106 4.61 -7.79 4.88
CA ARG A 106 3.44 -8.43 5.48
C ARG A 106 2.82 -7.56 6.57
N ASP A 107 3.66 -6.95 7.41
CA ASP A 107 3.22 -6.12 8.52
C ASP A 107 2.50 -4.88 7.99
N TYR A 108 3.03 -4.25 6.94
CA TYR A 108 2.36 -3.13 6.26
C TYR A 108 0.98 -3.54 5.70
N MET A 109 0.89 -4.68 4.99
CA MET A 109 -0.39 -5.15 4.45
C MET A 109 -1.41 -5.42 5.56
N TYR A 110 -0.98 -6.01 6.67
CA TYR A 110 -1.85 -6.30 7.81
C TYR A 110 -2.31 -5.04 8.53
N MET A 111 -1.39 -4.09 8.74
CA MET A 111 -1.71 -2.77 9.27
C MET A 111 -2.77 -2.07 8.41
N MET A 112 -2.54 -1.96 7.11
CA MET A 112 -3.47 -1.30 6.18
C MET A 112 -4.84 -1.99 6.19
N LYS A 113 -4.89 -3.32 6.21
CA LYS A 113 -6.13 -4.07 6.29
C LYS A 113 -6.88 -3.83 7.62
N GLN A 114 -6.16 -3.78 8.75
CA GLN A 114 -6.75 -3.48 10.06
C GLN A 114 -7.24 -2.03 10.17
N LEU A 115 -6.55 -1.08 9.53
CA LEU A 115 -6.97 0.33 9.47
C LEU A 115 -8.17 0.57 8.55
N GLY A 116 -8.58 -0.44 7.78
CA GLY A 116 -9.78 -0.35 6.95
C GLY A 116 -9.52 -0.18 5.46
N TYR A 117 -8.28 -0.22 5.01
CA TYR A 117 -7.95 -0.13 3.58
C TYR A 117 -8.06 -1.48 2.88
N SER A 118 -8.29 -1.45 1.57
CA SER A 118 -8.33 -2.65 0.75
C SER A 118 -6.94 -3.26 0.61
N SER A 119 -6.87 -4.58 0.74
CA SER A 119 -5.64 -5.34 0.55
C SER A 119 -5.96 -6.73 0.00
N TYR A 120 -5.29 -7.11 -1.07
CA TYR A 120 -5.49 -8.41 -1.68
C TYR A 120 -4.17 -8.93 -2.26
N TRP A 121 -3.80 -10.14 -1.88
CA TRP A 121 -2.55 -10.79 -2.26
C TRP A 121 -1.33 -9.92 -1.89
N MET A 122 -0.58 -9.36 -2.86
CA MET A 122 0.56 -8.45 -2.63
C MET A 122 0.20 -7.00 -2.97
N GLU A 123 -1.07 -6.73 -3.25
CA GLU A 123 -1.60 -5.40 -3.54
C GLU A 123 -2.15 -4.76 -2.28
N VAL A 124 -1.76 -3.54 -2.02
CA VAL A 124 -2.40 -2.65 -1.05
C VAL A 124 -3.05 -1.53 -1.84
N GLY A 125 -4.36 -1.39 -1.68
CA GLY A 125 -5.12 -0.26 -2.23
C GLY A 125 -5.20 0.87 -1.23
N SER A 126 -5.25 2.11 -1.71
CA SER A 126 -5.46 3.29 -0.86
C SER A 126 -6.94 3.59 -0.59
N TYR A 127 -7.86 2.85 -1.21
CA TYR A 127 -9.30 3.00 -1.02
C TYR A 127 -9.80 2.21 0.21
N GLY A 128 -10.87 2.68 0.82
CA GLY A 128 -11.29 2.33 2.17
C GLY A 128 -10.65 3.29 3.19
N GLY A 129 -10.50 2.83 4.44
CA GLY A 129 -10.09 3.69 5.56
C GLY A 129 -11.22 4.62 6.02
N THR A 130 -10.91 5.49 6.94
CA THR A 130 -11.80 6.55 7.45
C THR A 130 -11.08 7.89 7.40
N GLU A 131 -11.79 8.98 7.68
CA GLU A 131 -11.21 10.33 7.81
C GLU A 131 -10.08 10.36 8.86
N LEU A 132 -10.21 9.59 9.96
CA LEU A 132 -9.15 9.45 10.96
C LEU A 132 -7.89 8.80 10.36
N THR A 133 -8.05 7.66 9.69
CA THR A 133 -6.90 6.91 9.16
C THR A 133 -6.27 7.62 7.97
N ASP A 134 -7.04 8.34 7.17
CA ASP A 134 -6.55 9.19 6.09
C ASP A 134 -5.71 10.35 6.65
N ALA A 135 -6.24 11.10 7.62
CA ALA A 135 -5.50 12.17 8.29
C ALA A 135 -4.23 11.65 8.97
N LEU A 136 -4.34 10.54 9.72
CA LEU A 136 -3.22 9.88 10.37
C LEU A 136 -2.11 9.52 9.38
N LEU A 137 -2.46 8.97 8.21
CA LEU A 137 -1.49 8.56 7.19
C LEU A 137 -1.11 9.67 6.20
N SER A 138 -1.36 10.92 6.57
CA SER A 138 -1.00 12.12 5.78
C SER A 138 -1.61 12.12 4.37
N VAL A 139 -2.83 11.63 4.21
CA VAL A 139 -3.57 11.73 2.96
C VAL A 139 -4.19 13.12 2.88
N LYS A 140 -3.83 13.89 1.86
CA LYS A 140 -4.30 15.26 1.64
C LYS A 140 -5.20 15.40 0.42
N TYR A 141 -5.06 14.50 -0.55
CA TYR A 141 -5.82 14.55 -1.79
C TYR A 141 -6.40 13.20 -2.15
N LEU A 142 -7.58 13.25 -2.76
CA LEU A 142 -8.33 12.11 -3.27
C LEU A 142 -8.47 12.23 -4.78
N ILE A 143 -8.12 11.18 -5.51
CA ILE A 143 -8.47 11.04 -6.93
C ILE A 143 -9.76 10.23 -7.01
N GLU A 144 -10.74 10.79 -7.70
CA GLU A 144 -12.02 10.14 -7.94
C GLU A 144 -12.53 10.36 -9.36
N ARG A 145 -13.67 9.75 -9.72
CA ARG A 145 -14.30 10.03 -11.00
C ARG A 145 -14.87 11.43 -10.97
N ASN A 146 -14.65 12.17 -12.07
CA ASN A 146 -15.15 13.53 -12.18
C ASN A 146 -16.68 13.58 -12.02
N ALA A 147 -17.10 14.16 -10.90
CA ALA A 147 -18.50 14.45 -10.56
C ALA A 147 -18.80 15.95 -10.64
N GLY A 148 -17.79 16.78 -10.94
CA GLY A 148 -17.89 18.23 -11.01
C GLY A 148 -17.83 18.89 -9.63
N SER A 149 -16.99 18.35 -8.73
CA SER A 149 -16.79 18.94 -7.40
C SER A 149 -16.34 20.40 -7.49
N ALA A 150 -16.97 21.27 -6.71
CA ALA A 150 -16.58 22.68 -6.63
C ALA A 150 -15.19 22.88 -5.98
N ASP A 151 -14.77 21.95 -5.16
CA ASP A 151 -13.48 21.96 -4.43
C ASP A 151 -12.36 21.26 -5.18
N ALA A 152 -12.61 20.77 -6.39
CA ALA A 152 -11.59 20.11 -7.20
C ALA A 152 -10.45 21.06 -7.52
N VAL A 153 -9.22 20.69 -7.11
CA VAL A 153 -7.99 21.42 -7.47
C VAL A 153 -7.58 21.19 -8.92
N TYR A 154 -8.01 20.05 -9.47
CA TYR A 154 -7.84 19.73 -10.88
C TYR A 154 -8.93 18.75 -11.34
N SER A 155 -9.38 18.88 -12.58
CA SER A 155 -10.29 17.90 -13.20
C SER A 155 -10.02 17.78 -14.71
N ASN A 156 -10.23 16.58 -15.24
CA ASN A 156 -10.36 16.31 -16.66
C ASN A 156 -11.73 15.67 -16.93
N ASP A 157 -11.99 15.22 -18.15
CA ASP A 157 -13.30 14.63 -18.54
C ASP A 157 -13.63 13.31 -17.80
N THR A 158 -12.70 12.72 -17.08
CA THR A 158 -12.87 11.38 -16.46
C THR A 158 -12.59 11.38 -14.96
N TYR A 159 -11.62 12.15 -14.50
CA TYR A 159 -11.13 12.17 -13.12
C TYR A 159 -11.03 13.58 -12.58
N GLU A 160 -11.13 13.69 -11.26
CA GLU A 160 -10.85 14.91 -10.52
C GLU A 160 -9.97 14.63 -9.32
N ILE A 161 -9.23 15.64 -8.88
CA ILE A 161 -8.43 15.63 -7.65
C ILE A 161 -9.09 16.60 -6.68
N VAL A 162 -9.55 16.08 -5.55
CA VAL A 162 -10.18 16.88 -4.50
C VAL A 162 -9.37 16.83 -3.22
N PRO A 163 -9.30 17.90 -2.42
CA PRO A 163 -8.69 17.84 -1.10
C PRO A 163 -9.52 16.96 -0.16
N THR A 164 -8.86 16.29 0.78
CA THR A 164 -9.55 15.63 1.90
C THR A 164 -9.95 16.68 2.95
N GLU A 165 -11.00 16.41 3.70
CA GLU A 165 -11.48 17.34 4.75
C GLU A 165 -10.44 17.46 5.88
N TYR A 166 -9.76 16.36 6.22
CA TYR A 166 -8.78 16.30 7.30
C TYR A 166 -7.43 15.82 6.82
N TYR A 167 -6.37 16.42 7.37
CA TYR A 167 -4.99 16.09 7.04
C TYR A 167 -4.06 16.38 8.21
N LEU A 168 -3.10 15.50 8.46
CA LEU A 168 -1.99 15.73 9.38
C LEU A 168 -0.64 15.60 8.66
N PRO A 169 0.27 16.56 8.83
CA PRO A 169 1.65 16.43 8.37
C PRO A 169 2.37 15.25 9.00
N LEU A 170 3.46 14.79 8.38
CA LEU A 170 4.31 13.73 8.95
C LEU A 170 4.94 14.10 10.29
N GLY A 171 5.01 13.11 11.18
CA GLY A 171 5.67 13.21 12.48
C GLY A 171 4.72 13.67 13.59
N ILE A 172 3.75 12.85 13.98
CA ILE A 172 2.84 13.13 15.09
C ILE A 172 3.60 13.06 16.41
N VAL A 173 3.47 14.09 17.23
CA VAL A 173 4.07 14.16 18.57
C VAL A 173 3.05 13.75 19.62
N THR A 174 3.38 12.75 20.43
CA THR A 174 2.49 12.23 21.48
C THR A 174 3.17 12.10 22.82
N ASN A 175 2.39 12.19 23.90
CA ASN A 175 2.80 11.87 25.26
C ASN A 175 2.48 10.41 25.64
N ALA A 176 1.88 9.64 24.74
CA ALA A 176 1.44 8.30 25.05
C ALA A 176 2.61 7.37 25.40
N ASP A 177 2.37 6.48 26.34
CA ASP A 177 3.22 5.30 26.51
C ASP A 177 2.93 4.32 25.36
N LEU A 178 3.90 4.20 24.45
CA LEU A 178 3.81 3.30 23.31
C LEU A 178 4.37 1.90 23.59
N SER A 179 4.67 1.58 24.85
CA SER A 179 5.14 0.24 25.23
C SER A 179 4.02 -0.79 24.96
N GLY A 180 4.35 -1.84 24.21
CA GLY A 180 3.38 -2.86 23.81
C GLY A 180 2.46 -2.47 22.66
N SER A 181 2.76 -1.36 21.96
CA SER A 181 2.01 -0.90 20.78
C SER A 181 2.64 -1.35 19.44
N GLU A 182 3.52 -2.38 19.46
CA GLU A 182 4.12 -2.91 18.25
C GLU A 182 3.07 -3.43 17.24
N GLU A 183 1.98 -4.00 17.76
CA GLU A 183 0.85 -4.48 16.96
C GLU A 183 -0.38 -3.59 17.17
N LEU A 184 -1.23 -3.51 16.17
CA LEU A 184 -2.55 -2.94 16.34
C LEU A 184 -3.41 -3.82 17.23
N SER A 185 -4.35 -3.22 17.96
CA SER A 185 -5.26 -3.98 18.80
C SER A 185 -6.04 -5.03 18.02
N THR A 186 -6.38 -6.13 18.64
CA THR A 186 -7.26 -7.14 18.04
C THR A 186 -8.72 -6.75 18.25
N GLY A 187 -9.58 -7.02 17.29
CA GLY A 187 -11.01 -6.72 17.38
C GLY A 187 -11.61 -6.29 16.04
N THR A 188 -12.71 -5.57 16.11
CA THR A 188 -13.33 -4.92 14.96
C THR A 188 -12.44 -3.78 14.47
N ARG A 189 -12.57 -3.38 13.20
CA ARG A 189 -11.84 -2.23 12.67
C ARG A 189 -12.22 -0.91 13.37
N SER A 190 -13.49 -0.76 13.76
CA SER A 190 -13.93 0.36 14.61
C SER A 190 -13.17 0.40 15.93
N ASN A 191 -13.06 -0.72 16.63
CA ASN A 191 -12.32 -0.81 17.90
C ASN A 191 -10.81 -0.55 17.74
N VAL A 192 -10.21 -1.02 16.64
CA VAL A 192 -8.81 -0.70 16.31
C VAL A 192 -8.62 0.82 16.19
N GLN A 193 -9.52 1.50 15.49
CA GLN A 193 -9.44 2.95 15.29
C GLN A 193 -9.73 3.74 16.59
N LYS A 194 -10.70 3.30 17.41
CA LYS A 194 -10.94 3.88 18.74
C LYS A 194 -9.67 3.89 19.58
N LYS A 195 -9.01 2.74 19.69
CA LYS A 195 -7.77 2.60 20.48
C LYS A 195 -6.60 3.37 19.91
N LEU A 196 -6.47 3.42 18.59
CA LEU A 196 -5.45 4.20 17.93
C LEU A 196 -5.63 5.71 18.22
N PHE A 197 -6.88 6.18 18.18
CA PHE A 197 -7.23 7.55 18.52
C PHE A 197 -6.89 7.87 19.98
N GLU A 198 -7.27 7.01 20.91
CA GLU A 198 -6.96 7.15 22.34
C GLU A 198 -5.45 7.25 22.60
N GLN A 199 -4.67 6.37 21.96
CA GLN A 199 -3.23 6.31 22.16
C GLN A 199 -2.49 7.50 21.54
N LEU A 200 -2.91 7.99 20.38
CA LEU A 200 -2.20 9.06 19.69
C LEU A 200 -2.64 10.45 20.16
N PHE A 201 -3.94 10.65 20.40
CA PHE A 201 -4.52 11.97 20.67
C PHE A 201 -5.00 12.14 22.12
N GLY A 202 -5.06 11.06 22.90
CA GLY A 202 -5.52 11.10 24.29
C GLY A 202 -7.01 11.37 24.45
N GLY A 203 -7.79 11.25 23.35
CA GLY A 203 -9.24 11.40 23.36
C GLY A 203 -9.97 10.15 23.82
N ASN A 204 -11.30 10.17 23.80
CA ASN A 204 -12.15 9.03 24.07
C ASN A 204 -12.59 8.39 22.74
N GLY A 205 -12.21 7.16 22.48
CA GLY A 205 -12.53 6.43 21.25
C GLY A 205 -14.03 6.20 21.05
N ASP A 206 -14.78 6.02 22.14
CA ASP A 206 -16.24 5.86 22.07
C ASP A 206 -16.99 7.16 21.77
N GLU A 207 -16.39 8.33 22.02
CA GLU A 207 -16.91 9.60 21.54
C GLU A 207 -16.61 9.82 20.06
N LEU A 208 -15.48 9.31 19.55
CA LEU A 208 -15.12 9.42 18.13
C LEU A 208 -15.93 8.48 17.25
N ILE A 209 -16.14 7.24 17.67
CA ILE A 209 -16.80 6.20 16.86
C ILE A 209 -17.92 5.57 17.67
N THR A 210 -19.12 5.62 17.12
CA THR A 210 -20.29 4.91 17.63
C THR A 210 -20.54 3.67 16.79
N ASP A 211 -20.49 2.49 17.42
CA ASP A 211 -20.94 1.23 16.80
C ASP A 211 -22.45 1.12 16.92
N TYR A 212 -23.14 0.90 15.79
CA TYR A 212 -24.60 0.79 15.76
C TYR A 212 -25.04 -0.67 15.76
N GLU A 213 -26.08 -0.96 16.58
CA GLU A 213 -26.72 -2.28 16.58
C GLU A 213 -27.80 -2.31 15.49
N TYR A 214 -28.01 -3.49 14.88
CA TYR A 214 -29.15 -3.66 13.98
C TYR A 214 -30.47 -3.59 14.77
N THR A 215 -31.47 -2.92 14.21
CA THR A 215 -32.79 -2.77 14.79
C THR A 215 -33.72 -3.92 14.42
N THR A 216 -33.46 -4.57 13.30
CA THR A 216 -34.22 -5.72 12.79
C THR A 216 -33.29 -6.74 12.19
N ILE A 217 -33.51 -8.00 12.49
CA ILE A 217 -32.87 -9.14 11.85
C ILE A 217 -33.96 -10.06 11.30
N TYR A 218 -33.84 -10.47 10.04
CA TYR A 218 -34.81 -11.35 9.39
C TYR A 218 -34.08 -12.41 8.57
N GLY A 219 -34.44 -13.67 8.76
CA GLY A 219 -33.91 -14.79 8.00
C GLY A 219 -32.40 -15.02 8.23
N VAL A 220 -31.84 -14.48 9.29
CA VAL A 220 -30.43 -14.62 9.67
C VAL A 220 -30.37 -15.18 11.09
N GLN A 221 -29.56 -16.19 11.30
CA GLN A 221 -29.07 -16.58 12.61
C GLN A 221 -27.72 -15.93 12.83
N ASP A 222 -27.63 -15.10 13.86
CA ASP A 222 -26.42 -14.42 14.29
C ASP A 222 -25.95 -15.01 15.63
N ASP A 223 -24.87 -15.76 15.58
CA ASP A 223 -24.26 -16.36 16.78
C ASP A 223 -23.15 -15.47 17.39
N SER A 224 -23.05 -14.20 16.88
CA SER A 224 -21.88 -13.36 17.15
C SER A 224 -21.81 -12.80 18.57
N ASN A 225 -22.89 -12.32 19.14
CA ASN A 225 -22.90 -11.59 20.40
C ASN A 225 -21.68 -10.66 20.58
N PHE A 226 -21.29 -9.93 19.54
CA PHE A 226 -20.13 -9.02 19.51
C PHE A 226 -18.77 -9.68 19.79
N LYS A 227 -18.64 -10.97 19.54
CA LYS A 227 -17.36 -11.67 19.65
C LYS A 227 -16.54 -11.51 18.37
N PRO A 228 -15.22 -11.42 18.43
CA PRO A 228 -14.40 -11.60 17.26
C PRO A 228 -14.62 -13.02 16.69
N ASN A 229 -14.72 -13.11 15.36
CA ASN A 229 -15.06 -14.31 14.60
C ASN A 229 -16.54 -14.71 14.73
N TYR A 230 -17.32 -14.13 13.84
CA TYR A 230 -18.78 -14.35 13.70
C TYR A 230 -19.08 -15.37 12.63
N THR A 231 -20.19 -16.08 12.80
CA THR A 231 -20.79 -16.86 11.73
C THR A 231 -22.24 -16.44 11.59
N LEU A 232 -22.58 -15.93 10.40
CA LEU A 232 -23.94 -15.59 10.01
C LEU A 232 -24.47 -16.72 9.15
N THR A 233 -25.64 -17.28 9.50
CA THR A 233 -26.28 -18.34 8.74
C THR A 233 -27.64 -17.86 8.25
N THR A 234 -27.93 -17.98 6.95
CA THR A 234 -29.25 -17.69 6.40
C THR A 234 -30.22 -18.83 6.74
N THR A 235 -31.41 -18.48 7.18
CA THR A 235 -32.48 -19.41 7.55
C THR A 235 -33.70 -19.31 6.65
N SER A 236 -33.65 -18.40 5.65
CA SER A 236 -34.68 -18.24 4.66
C SER A 236 -34.11 -17.66 3.36
N ASP A 237 -34.87 -17.76 2.24
CA ASP A 237 -34.48 -17.22 0.92
C ASP A 237 -34.24 -15.70 0.94
N VAL A 238 -34.80 -14.99 1.92
CA VAL A 238 -34.57 -13.56 2.17
C VAL A 238 -33.95 -13.43 3.55
N ALA A 239 -32.76 -12.84 3.60
CA ALA A 239 -32.01 -12.70 4.84
C ALA A 239 -31.34 -11.31 4.89
N TYR A 240 -31.65 -10.53 5.92
CA TYR A 240 -31.11 -9.17 6.05
C TYR A 240 -31.04 -8.71 7.51
N MET A 241 -30.22 -7.69 7.74
CA MET A 241 -30.16 -6.91 8.97
C MET A 241 -30.41 -5.44 8.61
N ASP A 242 -31.31 -4.80 9.33
CA ASP A 242 -31.62 -3.37 9.19
C ASP A 242 -31.05 -2.60 10.38
N TYR A 243 -30.43 -1.48 10.06
CA TYR A 243 -29.99 -0.47 11.01
C TYR A 243 -30.82 0.79 10.78
N SER A 244 -31.50 1.25 11.83
CA SER A 244 -32.31 2.48 11.84
C SER A 244 -31.60 3.47 12.74
N ILE A 245 -30.96 4.47 12.15
CA ILE A 245 -29.98 5.33 12.82
C ILE A 245 -30.45 6.77 12.79
N ASP A 246 -30.63 7.39 13.96
CA ASP A 246 -30.85 8.82 14.09
C ASP A 246 -29.51 9.52 14.24
N VAL A 247 -29.05 10.16 13.17
CA VAL A 247 -27.80 10.93 13.13
C VAL A 247 -28.08 12.35 13.59
N THR A 248 -27.51 12.75 14.72
CA THR A 248 -27.78 14.06 15.34
C THR A 248 -26.70 15.11 15.08
N ASP A 249 -25.47 14.69 14.82
CA ASP A 249 -24.32 15.53 14.48
C ASP A 249 -23.67 15.00 13.20
N LYS A 250 -22.79 15.78 12.59
CA LYS A 250 -22.10 15.37 11.36
C LYS A 250 -21.30 14.09 11.58
N GLN A 251 -21.68 13.02 10.89
CA GLN A 251 -21.02 11.71 10.94
C GLN A 251 -20.83 11.14 9.54
N THR A 252 -19.72 10.45 9.35
CA THR A 252 -19.59 9.52 8.24
C THR A 252 -19.94 8.10 8.72
N LEU A 253 -20.92 7.48 8.06
CA LEU A 253 -21.29 6.09 8.33
C LEU A 253 -20.48 5.14 7.46
N TYR A 254 -20.07 4.03 8.07
CA TYR A 254 -19.31 2.94 7.43
C TYR A 254 -19.96 1.60 7.69
N PHE A 255 -19.88 0.72 6.70
CA PHE A 255 -20.09 -0.71 6.91
C PHE A 255 -18.75 -1.43 6.89
N ASP A 256 -18.50 -2.21 7.92
CA ASP A 256 -17.33 -3.08 8.04
C ASP A 256 -17.73 -4.53 7.77
N CYS A 257 -16.90 -5.21 6.99
CA CYS A 257 -16.92 -6.65 6.89
C CYS A 257 -15.48 -7.15 6.69
N PHE A 258 -14.91 -7.67 7.75
CA PHE A 258 -13.52 -8.08 7.81
C PHE A 258 -13.42 -9.57 8.11
N ASP A 259 -12.77 -10.33 7.24
CA ASP A 259 -12.66 -11.79 7.37
C ASP A 259 -11.52 -12.23 8.28
N LYS A 260 -10.30 -11.87 7.93
CA LYS A 260 -9.08 -12.28 8.64
C LYS A 260 -7.88 -11.45 8.23
N LEU A 261 -6.85 -11.47 9.06
CA LEU A 261 -5.52 -10.97 8.73
C LEU A 261 -4.82 -11.95 7.78
N SER A 262 -5.09 -11.87 6.51
CA SER A 262 -4.39 -12.62 5.46
C SER A 262 -4.28 -11.76 4.19
N ASN A 263 -3.34 -12.12 3.31
CA ASN A 263 -3.10 -11.40 2.06
C ASN A 263 -4.21 -11.58 1.04
N SER A 264 -5.14 -12.51 1.26
CA SER A 264 -6.22 -12.80 0.33
C SER A 264 -7.57 -12.73 1.02
N LEU A 265 -8.58 -12.39 0.26
CA LEU A 265 -9.96 -12.48 0.67
C LEU A 265 -10.37 -13.96 0.73
N SER A 266 -11.09 -14.37 1.78
CA SER A 266 -11.67 -15.70 1.84
C SER A 266 -12.78 -15.85 0.81
N GLU A 267 -12.87 -17.01 0.16
CA GLU A 267 -13.99 -17.31 -0.75
C GLU A 267 -15.33 -17.30 -0.01
N ASP A 268 -15.34 -17.66 1.26
CA ASP A 268 -16.54 -17.68 2.09
C ASP A 268 -17.18 -16.30 2.28
N ILE A 269 -16.34 -15.25 2.36
CA ILE A 269 -16.81 -13.88 2.57
C ILE A 269 -16.95 -13.06 1.27
N ASN A 270 -16.33 -13.50 0.17
CA ASN A 270 -16.36 -12.77 -1.10
C ASN A 270 -17.80 -12.66 -1.64
N GLY A 271 -18.32 -11.43 -1.81
CA GLY A 271 -19.66 -11.17 -2.30
C GLY A 271 -20.79 -11.62 -1.36
N SER A 272 -20.52 -11.66 -0.04
CA SER A 272 -21.50 -12.13 0.94
C SER A 272 -22.65 -11.16 1.20
N PHE A 273 -22.46 -9.87 0.91
CA PHE A 273 -23.41 -8.83 1.27
C PHE A 273 -23.79 -7.94 0.09
N MET A 274 -25.03 -7.52 0.08
CA MET A 274 -25.49 -6.33 -0.63
C MET A 274 -25.85 -5.28 0.41
N VAL A 275 -25.36 -4.06 0.25
CA VAL A 275 -25.59 -2.96 1.18
C VAL A 275 -26.40 -1.85 0.51
N THR A 276 -27.47 -1.43 1.17
CA THR A 276 -28.32 -0.31 0.71
C THR A 276 -28.43 0.74 1.82
N VAL A 277 -28.52 2.00 1.40
CA VAL A 277 -28.76 3.15 2.29
C VAL A 277 -29.97 3.89 1.77
N ASN A 278 -30.96 4.10 2.62
CA ASN A 278 -32.25 4.75 2.28
C ASN A 278 -32.88 4.16 0.99
N GLY A 279 -32.75 2.85 0.82
CA GLY A 279 -33.27 2.10 -0.33
C GLY A 279 -32.40 2.16 -1.60
N GLN A 280 -31.32 2.91 -1.63
CA GLN A 280 -30.36 2.96 -2.74
C GLN A 280 -29.23 1.94 -2.54
N VAL A 281 -28.88 1.20 -3.59
CA VAL A 281 -27.78 0.22 -3.52
C VAL A 281 -26.44 0.96 -3.53
N MET A 282 -25.69 0.84 -2.43
CA MET A 282 -24.33 1.34 -2.33
C MET A 282 -23.33 0.35 -2.94
N GLN A 283 -23.49 -0.92 -2.61
CA GLN A 283 -22.62 -1.98 -3.11
C GLN A 283 -23.40 -3.28 -3.27
N MET A 284 -23.37 -3.88 -4.48
CA MET A 284 -24.12 -5.10 -4.80
C MET A 284 -23.43 -6.36 -4.26
N ASP A 285 -22.11 -6.40 -4.34
CA ASP A 285 -21.28 -7.53 -3.93
C ASP A 285 -20.12 -7.03 -3.07
N TYR A 286 -20.24 -7.19 -1.75
CA TYR A 286 -19.24 -6.75 -0.78
C TYR A 286 -18.95 -7.87 0.24
N PRO A 287 -17.71 -8.02 0.70
CA PRO A 287 -16.47 -7.48 0.11
C PRO A 287 -16.10 -8.21 -1.18
N SER A 288 -15.22 -7.61 -1.96
CA SER A 288 -14.65 -8.23 -3.17
C SER A 288 -13.12 -8.12 -3.16
N GLN A 289 -12.44 -8.81 -4.06
CA GLN A 289 -10.98 -8.71 -4.21
C GLN A 289 -10.50 -7.28 -4.47
N SER A 290 -11.30 -6.49 -5.17
CA SER A 290 -11.00 -5.10 -5.50
C SER A 290 -11.64 -4.08 -4.55
N SER A 291 -12.42 -4.53 -3.57
CA SER A 291 -13.11 -3.65 -2.60
C SER A 291 -13.39 -4.43 -1.32
N ASN A 292 -12.40 -4.53 -0.44
CA ASN A 292 -12.48 -5.20 0.87
C ASN A 292 -12.02 -4.31 2.04
N GLY A 293 -11.84 -3.02 1.78
CA GLY A 293 -11.69 -2.00 2.81
C GLY A 293 -13.03 -1.65 3.45
N LEU A 294 -13.08 -0.66 4.33
CA LEU A 294 -14.33 -0.12 4.84
C LEU A 294 -15.17 0.44 3.70
N LEU A 295 -16.46 0.15 3.73
CA LEU A 295 -17.42 0.70 2.77
C LEU A 295 -18.02 1.98 3.35
N LYS A 296 -17.66 3.14 2.78
CA LYS A 296 -18.27 4.43 3.14
C LYS A 296 -19.73 4.42 2.67
N LEU A 297 -20.67 4.64 3.58
CA LEU A 297 -22.12 4.67 3.31
C LEU A 297 -22.63 6.07 2.99
N GLY A 298 -21.91 7.10 3.46
CA GLY A 298 -22.22 8.51 3.24
C GLY A 298 -21.91 9.36 4.46
N GLU A 299 -22.04 10.66 4.27
CA GLU A 299 -21.99 11.67 5.34
C GLU A 299 -23.42 12.13 5.63
N PHE A 300 -23.77 12.19 6.91
CA PHE A 300 -25.13 12.48 7.38
C PHE A 300 -25.08 13.44 8.56
N GLU A 301 -26.10 14.27 8.67
CA GLU A 301 -26.25 15.23 9.78
C GLU A 301 -27.73 15.56 9.97
N ASN A 302 -28.22 15.49 11.21
CA ASN A 302 -29.62 15.81 11.56
C ASN A 302 -30.67 15.08 10.71
N GLU A 303 -30.43 13.81 10.41
CA GLU A 303 -31.34 13.00 9.60
C GLU A 303 -31.43 11.55 10.09
N HIS A 304 -32.50 10.89 9.67
CA HIS A 304 -32.73 9.49 9.92
C HIS A 304 -32.22 8.65 8.73
N VAL A 305 -31.34 7.69 9.01
CA VAL A 305 -30.69 6.85 8.00
C VAL A 305 -31.06 5.38 8.19
N ASN A 306 -31.55 4.76 7.13
CA ASN A 306 -31.82 3.33 7.11
C ASN A 306 -30.75 2.61 6.29
N VAL A 307 -29.98 1.73 6.94
CA VAL A 307 -29.00 0.88 6.28
C VAL A 307 -29.53 -0.55 6.29
N ARG A 308 -29.62 -1.19 5.13
CA ARG A 308 -29.92 -2.62 5.04
C ARG A 308 -28.73 -3.38 4.52
N VAL A 309 -28.34 -4.41 5.26
CA VAL A 309 -27.32 -5.38 4.88
C VAL A 309 -28.00 -6.71 4.57
N THR A 310 -28.07 -7.05 3.29
CA THR A 310 -28.70 -8.28 2.79
C THR A 310 -27.62 -9.36 2.61
N LEU A 311 -27.83 -10.52 3.22
CA LEU A 311 -26.96 -11.68 3.04
C LEU A 311 -27.25 -12.36 1.71
N LYS A 312 -26.20 -12.73 1.00
CA LYS A 312 -26.24 -13.38 -0.32
C LYS A 312 -25.74 -14.83 -0.29
N LYS A 313 -25.25 -15.29 0.85
CA LYS A 313 -24.72 -16.64 1.05
C LYS A 313 -25.33 -17.31 2.27
N ASP A 314 -25.42 -18.62 2.22
CA ASP A 314 -25.99 -19.43 3.30
C ASP A 314 -25.23 -19.33 4.60
N ILE A 315 -23.89 -19.26 4.50
CA ILE A 315 -23.00 -19.12 5.65
C ILE A 315 -21.91 -18.10 5.31
N THR A 316 -21.71 -17.16 6.22
CA THR A 316 -20.65 -16.16 6.14
C THR A 316 -19.91 -16.04 7.45
N SER A 317 -18.61 -16.30 7.46
CA SER A 317 -17.76 -16.15 8.64
C SER A 317 -16.91 -14.87 8.53
N CYS A 318 -17.10 -13.98 9.48
CA CYS A 318 -16.41 -12.69 9.56
C CYS A 318 -15.63 -12.57 10.86
N ARG A 319 -14.50 -11.86 10.85
CA ARG A 319 -13.80 -11.45 12.06
C ARG A 319 -14.48 -10.24 12.72
N SER A 320 -14.98 -9.33 11.91
CA SER A 320 -15.87 -8.26 12.37
C SER A 320 -16.87 -7.92 11.26
N TYR A 321 -18.02 -7.42 11.63
CA TYR A 321 -18.98 -6.80 10.73
C TYR A 321 -19.83 -5.81 11.54
N GLY A 322 -20.47 -4.89 10.85
CA GLY A 322 -21.42 -3.97 11.44
C GLY A 322 -21.34 -2.58 10.84
N VAL A 323 -22.28 -1.74 11.26
CA VAL A 323 -22.33 -0.33 10.89
C VAL A 323 -21.79 0.50 12.04
N PHE A 324 -20.94 1.46 11.73
CA PHE A 324 -20.49 2.45 12.71
C PHE A 324 -20.45 3.85 12.10
N GLY A 325 -20.52 4.86 12.97
CA GLY A 325 -20.43 6.28 12.61
C GLY A 325 -19.18 6.90 13.21
N LEU A 326 -18.47 7.71 12.42
CA LEU A 326 -17.35 8.53 12.85
C LEU A 326 -17.84 9.97 13.02
N HIS A 327 -17.67 10.53 14.22
CA HIS A 327 -18.09 11.88 14.59
C HIS A 327 -17.05 12.92 14.18
N HIS A 328 -17.41 13.79 13.24
CA HIS A 328 -16.51 14.81 12.68
C HIS A 328 -16.08 15.85 13.71
N ASN A 329 -16.98 16.31 14.58
CA ASN A 329 -16.67 17.30 15.61
C ASN A 329 -15.61 16.84 16.62
N VAL A 330 -15.59 15.54 16.94
CA VAL A 330 -14.59 14.94 17.84
C VAL A 330 -13.25 14.81 17.14
N LEU A 331 -13.27 14.35 15.87
CA LEU A 331 -12.07 14.23 15.05
C LEU A 331 -11.41 15.59 14.82
N GLU A 332 -12.16 16.59 14.35
CA GLU A 332 -11.69 17.94 14.07
C GLU A 332 -10.97 18.54 15.29
N LYS A 333 -11.64 18.52 16.44
CA LYS A 333 -11.06 19.02 17.69
C LYS A 333 -9.75 18.32 18.07
N ALA A 334 -9.64 17.01 17.86
CA ALA A 334 -8.43 16.28 18.16
C ALA A 334 -7.30 16.63 17.19
N LEU A 335 -7.61 16.76 15.89
CA LEU A 335 -6.63 17.12 14.86
C LEU A 335 -6.14 18.56 15.00
N GLU A 336 -6.99 19.51 15.37
CA GLU A 336 -6.60 20.89 15.68
C GLU A 336 -5.61 20.99 16.85
N GLN A 337 -5.72 20.08 17.84
CA GLN A 337 -4.84 20.02 18.99
C GLN A 337 -3.58 19.16 18.75
N ALA A 338 -3.55 18.41 17.66
CA ALA A 338 -2.45 17.53 17.35
C ALA A 338 -1.17 18.32 17.02
N GLN A 339 -0.08 17.94 17.66
CA GLN A 339 1.23 18.49 17.35
C GLN A 339 1.94 17.59 16.34
N THR A 340 2.51 18.18 15.29
CA THR A 340 3.27 17.46 14.28
C THR A 340 4.62 18.12 14.03
N ALA A 341 5.60 17.32 13.60
CA ALA A 341 6.92 17.82 13.22
C ALA A 341 6.95 18.44 11.80
N GLY A 342 5.88 18.25 11.02
CA GLY A 342 5.77 18.83 9.68
C GLY A 342 6.92 18.44 8.76
N LEU A 343 7.32 17.15 8.75
CA LEU A 343 8.45 16.72 7.94
C LEU A 343 8.16 16.88 6.45
N THR A 344 9.12 17.42 5.73
CA THR A 344 9.11 17.56 4.27
C THR A 344 10.08 16.59 3.63
N ASP A 345 9.78 16.13 2.42
CA ASP A 345 10.67 15.29 1.62
C ASP A 345 11.50 16.16 0.65
N SER A 346 12.79 15.90 0.62
CA SER A 346 13.70 16.42 -0.41
C SER A 346 14.68 15.32 -0.78
N ASP A 347 14.58 14.84 -2.00
CA ASP A 347 15.45 13.80 -2.57
C ASP A 347 15.53 12.52 -1.69
N GLY A 348 14.40 12.06 -1.16
CA GLY A 348 14.32 10.88 -0.30
C GLY A 348 14.87 11.09 1.12
N LYS A 349 15.02 12.33 1.52
CA LYS A 349 15.37 12.73 2.88
C LYS A 349 14.23 13.50 3.51
N LEU A 350 13.62 12.94 4.56
CA LEU A 350 12.67 13.67 5.36
C LEU A 350 13.37 14.56 6.36
N SER A 351 12.93 15.80 6.49
CA SER A 351 13.49 16.78 7.46
C SER A 351 12.41 17.74 7.94
N GLY A 352 12.55 18.17 9.20
CA GLY A 352 11.66 19.14 9.85
C GLY A 352 12.11 19.43 11.27
N SER A 353 11.31 20.25 11.97
CA SER A 353 11.60 20.58 13.38
C SER A 353 10.31 20.67 14.19
N VAL A 354 10.44 20.37 15.49
CA VAL A 354 9.33 20.46 16.42
C VAL A 354 9.86 20.80 17.82
N ASN A 355 9.10 21.61 18.56
CA ASN A 355 9.38 21.87 19.97
C ASN A 355 8.64 20.84 20.81
N ALA A 356 9.35 20.02 21.57
CA ALA A 356 8.77 18.93 22.37
C ALA A 356 8.97 19.16 23.87
N LYS A 357 8.07 18.57 24.66
CA LYS A 357 8.20 18.47 26.11
C LYS A 357 9.00 17.23 26.49
N ALA A 358 9.51 17.20 27.70
CA ALA A 358 10.20 16.01 28.22
C ALA A 358 9.31 14.76 28.14
N GLY A 359 9.86 13.65 27.63
CA GLY A 359 9.16 12.36 27.50
C GLY A 359 8.25 12.20 26.29
N GLN A 360 8.12 13.23 25.44
CA GLN A 360 7.38 13.09 24.19
C GLN A 360 8.11 12.23 23.18
N LYS A 361 7.31 11.52 22.38
CA LYS A 361 7.76 10.70 21.25
C LYS A 361 7.22 11.26 19.92
N CYS A 362 7.96 11.02 18.87
CA CYS A 362 7.47 11.23 17.50
C CYS A 362 7.02 9.89 16.92
N VAL A 363 5.79 9.84 16.42
CA VAL A 363 5.28 8.73 15.61
C VAL A 363 5.35 9.17 14.16
N LEU A 364 6.16 8.46 13.39
CA LEU A 364 6.39 8.73 11.98
C LEU A 364 5.56 7.76 11.14
N GLN A 365 4.68 8.30 10.33
CA GLN A 365 3.70 7.55 9.54
C GLN A 365 4.32 6.99 8.23
N ILE A 366 5.44 6.29 8.38
CA ILE A 366 6.08 5.55 7.30
C ILE A 366 6.28 4.09 7.72
N PRO A 367 6.35 3.14 6.77
CA PRO A 367 6.61 1.74 7.08
C PRO A 367 7.92 1.54 7.83
N TYR A 368 7.89 0.69 8.86
CA TYR A 368 9.08 0.30 9.60
C TYR A 368 10.03 -0.50 8.71
N GLN A 369 11.31 -0.13 8.74
CA GLN A 369 12.36 -0.89 8.07
C GLN A 369 13.70 -0.74 8.80
N GLU A 370 14.50 -1.82 8.86
CA GLU A 370 15.79 -1.84 9.54
C GLU A 370 16.86 -0.91 8.93
N GLY A 371 16.60 -0.35 7.76
CA GLY A 371 17.54 0.55 7.06
C GLY A 371 17.34 2.04 7.34
N LEU A 372 16.39 2.40 8.20
CA LEU A 372 16.18 3.79 8.57
C LEU A 372 17.33 4.35 9.40
N LYS A 373 17.69 5.59 9.12
CA LYS A 373 18.65 6.38 9.89
C LYS A 373 17.97 7.65 10.36
N ILE A 374 17.55 7.65 11.62
CA ILE A 374 16.88 8.77 12.26
C ILE A 374 17.89 9.55 13.08
N LYS A 375 17.93 10.86 12.89
CA LYS A 375 18.73 11.77 13.70
C LYS A 375 17.84 12.85 14.31
N VAL A 376 18.04 13.09 15.60
CA VAL A 376 17.44 14.21 16.33
C VAL A 376 18.59 15.11 16.79
N ASN A 377 18.54 16.40 16.44
CA ASN A 377 19.61 17.37 16.71
C ASN A 377 20.99 16.90 16.21
N GLY A 378 21.02 16.26 15.03
CA GLY A 378 22.23 15.73 14.41
C GLY A 378 22.76 14.41 14.99
N LYS A 379 22.20 13.92 16.10
CA LYS A 379 22.59 12.65 16.75
C LYS A 379 21.67 11.52 16.31
N ALA A 380 22.22 10.34 16.02
CA ALA A 380 21.45 9.16 15.73
C ALA A 380 20.67 8.71 16.97
N VAL A 381 19.40 8.37 16.76
CA VAL A 381 18.51 7.84 17.80
C VAL A 381 18.01 6.45 17.40
N SER A 382 17.70 5.62 18.40
CA SER A 382 16.98 4.37 18.20
C SER A 382 15.52 4.66 17.85
N TYR A 383 14.90 3.71 17.19
CA TYR A 383 13.48 3.78 16.85
C TYR A 383 12.85 2.41 16.99
N ASP A 384 11.56 2.40 17.28
CA ASP A 384 10.75 1.20 17.51
C ASP A 384 9.64 1.09 16.48
N LYS A 385 9.18 -0.14 16.23
CA LYS A 385 7.98 -0.41 15.46
C LYS A 385 6.76 -0.20 16.36
N VAL A 386 5.76 0.55 15.85
CA VAL A 386 4.50 0.78 16.55
C VAL A 386 3.32 0.65 15.58
N PHE A 387 2.13 0.34 16.12
CA PHE A 387 0.86 0.29 15.39
C PHE A 387 0.91 -0.57 14.12
N GLY A 388 1.56 -1.73 14.22
CA GLY A 388 1.67 -2.70 13.14
C GLY A 388 2.88 -2.51 12.25
N ASP A 389 3.11 -1.32 11.69
CA ASP A 389 4.26 -1.05 10.79
C ASP A 389 4.68 0.42 10.75
N LEU A 390 4.29 1.24 11.74
CA LEU A 390 4.77 2.62 11.86
C LEU A 390 6.03 2.68 12.73
N VAL A 391 6.67 3.86 12.74
CA VAL A 391 7.93 4.09 13.44
C VAL A 391 7.74 5.07 14.59
N SER A 392 8.33 4.82 15.75
CA SER A 392 8.41 5.80 16.83
C SER A 392 9.84 6.00 17.33
N PHE A 393 10.12 7.20 17.83
CA PHE A 393 11.41 7.53 18.47
C PHE A 393 11.23 8.66 19.49
N ASP A 394 12.16 8.72 20.44
CA ASP A 394 12.13 9.71 21.52
C ASP A 394 12.54 11.09 21.03
N LEU A 395 11.87 12.13 21.54
CA LEU A 395 12.23 13.54 21.38
C LEU A 395 12.93 14.05 22.64
N GLN A 396 13.75 15.09 22.46
CA GLN A 396 14.38 15.82 23.57
C GLN A 396 13.48 16.98 23.97
N GLU A 397 13.56 17.42 25.22
CA GLU A 397 12.89 18.64 25.64
C GLU A 397 13.46 19.86 24.89
N GLY A 398 12.56 20.72 24.39
CA GLY A 398 12.89 21.88 23.58
C GLY A 398 12.84 21.61 22.08
N GLU A 399 13.60 22.36 21.31
CA GLU A 399 13.61 22.28 19.85
C GLU A 399 14.34 21.00 19.37
N ASN A 400 13.67 20.26 18.47
CA ASN A 400 14.19 19.04 17.85
C ASN A 400 14.24 19.21 16.33
N THR A 401 15.44 19.22 15.78
CA THR A 401 15.62 19.09 14.32
C THR A 401 15.70 17.61 13.96
N ILE A 402 14.74 17.14 13.18
CA ILE A 402 14.61 15.73 12.80
C ILE A 402 15.09 15.54 11.37
N THR A 403 15.83 14.46 11.13
CA THR A 403 16.26 14.04 9.80
C THR A 403 16.10 12.53 9.70
N VAL A 404 15.41 12.07 8.63
CA VAL A 404 15.21 10.64 8.36
C VAL A 404 15.72 10.33 6.96
N THR A 405 16.53 9.29 6.85
CA THR A 405 17.02 8.75 5.57
C THR A 405 16.90 7.23 5.61
N SER A 406 16.81 6.60 4.46
CA SER A 406 16.76 5.15 4.35
C SER A 406 17.88 4.62 3.48
N VAL A 407 18.54 3.55 3.95
CA VAL A 407 19.52 2.80 3.16
C VAL A 407 19.15 1.31 3.30
N PRO A 408 18.77 0.63 2.23
CA PRO A 408 18.39 -0.78 2.30
C PRO A 408 19.46 -1.63 2.99
N LYS A 409 19.01 -2.54 3.87
CA LYS A 409 19.90 -3.49 4.55
C LYS A 409 20.71 -4.28 3.52
N GLY A 410 22.01 -4.38 3.72
CA GLY A 410 22.90 -5.08 2.80
C GLY A 410 23.42 -4.27 1.60
N PHE A 411 22.93 -3.04 1.38
CA PHE A 411 23.36 -2.21 0.24
C PHE A 411 24.88 -2.03 0.17
N TYR A 412 25.52 -1.64 1.28
CA TYR A 412 26.97 -1.45 1.30
C TYR A 412 27.75 -2.76 1.16
N ALA A 413 27.25 -3.86 1.71
CA ALA A 413 27.83 -5.19 1.53
C ALA A 413 27.75 -5.63 0.06
N GLY A 414 26.60 -5.47 -0.57
CA GLY A 414 26.39 -5.74 -1.99
C GLY A 414 27.29 -4.88 -2.88
N LEU A 415 27.40 -3.59 -2.58
CA LEU A 415 28.29 -2.66 -3.29
C LEU A 415 29.76 -3.09 -3.17
N ALA A 416 30.21 -3.44 -1.96
CA ALA A 416 31.57 -3.94 -1.74
C ALA A 416 31.86 -5.23 -2.51
N LEU A 417 30.91 -6.19 -2.52
CA LEU A 417 31.03 -7.42 -3.30
C LEU A 417 31.06 -7.16 -4.81
N THR A 418 30.27 -6.22 -5.28
CA THR A 418 30.25 -5.81 -6.69
C THR A 418 31.62 -5.21 -7.09
N ILE A 419 32.15 -4.30 -6.29
CA ILE A 419 33.48 -3.69 -6.53
C ILE A 419 34.55 -4.77 -6.51
N ALA A 420 34.52 -5.69 -5.53
CA ALA A 420 35.46 -6.80 -5.45
C ALA A 420 35.37 -7.73 -6.67
N GLY A 421 34.16 -8.04 -7.13
CA GLY A 421 33.90 -8.83 -8.34
C GLY A 421 34.47 -8.18 -9.60
N ILE A 422 34.26 -6.86 -9.76
CA ILE A 422 34.84 -6.10 -10.87
C ILE A 422 36.37 -6.13 -10.81
N ALA A 423 36.97 -5.90 -9.62
CA ALA A 423 38.41 -5.90 -9.44
C ALA A 423 39.03 -7.29 -9.73
N LEU A 424 38.40 -8.37 -9.25
CA LEU A 424 38.82 -9.74 -9.53
C LEU A 424 38.72 -10.09 -11.03
N THR A 425 37.66 -9.67 -11.70
CA THR A 425 37.48 -9.87 -13.13
C THR A 425 38.54 -9.11 -13.93
N ALA A 426 38.75 -7.84 -13.61
CA ALA A 426 39.82 -7.04 -14.24
C ALA A 426 41.19 -7.66 -13.99
N GLY A 427 41.48 -8.06 -12.75
CA GLY A 427 42.72 -8.73 -12.36
C GLY A 427 42.93 -10.05 -13.13
N TYR A 428 41.89 -10.86 -13.28
CA TYR A 428 41.93 -12.08 -14.07
C TYR A 428 42.29 -11.81 -15.53
N PHE A 429 41.68 -10.84 -16.20
CA PHE A 429 42.03 -10.49 -17.57
C PHE A 429 43.45 -9.97 -17.70
N PHE A 430 43.92 -9.20 -16.71
CA PHE A 430 45.30 -8.69 -16.69
C PHE A 430 46.34 -9.81 -16.50
N ILE A 431 46.11 -10.74 -15.56
CA ILE A 431 46.95 -11.87 -15.26
C ILE A 431 46.94 -12.87 -16.44
N ARG A 432 45.79 -13.14 -17.03
CA ARG A 432 45.64 -14.00 -18.23
C ARG A 432 46.50 -13.51 -19.38
N LYS A 433 46.50 -12.18 -19.61
CA LYS A 433 47.33 -11.56 -20.65
C LYS A 433 48.84 -11.77 -20.41
N LYS A 434 49.27 -11.79 -19.13
CA LYS A 434 50.70 -11.95 -18.72
C LYS A 434 51.14 -13.41 -18.67
N LEU A 435 50.30 -14.33 -18.19
CA LEU A 435 50.72 -15.68 -17.81
C LEU A 435 50.39 -16.77 -18.88
N LYS A 436 49.69 -16.45 -19.99
CA LYS A 436 49.30 -17.42 -21.04
C LYS A 436 48.69 -18.70 -20.43
N PHE A 437 47.67 -18.58 -19.60
CA PHE A 437 46.98 -19.73 -19.00
C PHE A 437 46.38 -20.64 -20.10
N GLY A 438 46.60 -21.98 -19.98
CA GLY A 438 46.08 -22.99 -20.90
C GLY A 438 44.52 -23.11 -20.81
N GLU A 439 43.89 -23.54 -21.89
CA GLU A 439 42.44 -23.61 -22.09
C GLU A 439 41.68 -24.34 -20.96
N THR A 440 42.32 -25.30 -20.29
CA THR A 440 41.72 -26.09 -19.19
C THR A 440 41.48 -25.31 -17.91
N MET A 441 42.34 -24.34 -17.60
CA MET A 441 42.13 -23.47 -16.42
C MET A 441 41.09 -22.35 -16.69
N GLU A 442 40.93 -21.97 -17.96
CA GLU A 442 39.89 -21.01 -18.36
C GLU A 442 38.46 -21.58 -18.13
N ALA A 443 38.26 -22.87 -18.45
CA ALA A 443 36.99 -23.55 -18.21
C ALA A 443 36.68 -23.69 -16.71
N ALA A 444 37.65 -23.97 -15.87
CA ALA A 444 37.48 -24.08 -14.43
C ALA A 444 37.15 -22.71 -13.76
N ALA A 445 37.77 -21.63 -14.24
CA ALA A 445 37.50 -20.27 -13.72
C ALA A 445 36.12 -19.74 -14.15
N LEU A 446 35.64 -20.08 -15.36
CA LEU A 446 34.29 -19.75 -15.84
C LEU A 446 33.20 -20.50 -15.06
N VAL A 447 33.45 -21.77 -14.72
CA VAL A 447 32.51 -22.58 -13.91
C VAL A 447 32.45 -22.05 -12.46
N ALA A 448 33.57 -21.67 -11.88
CA ALA A 448 33.63 -21.11 -10.54
C ALA A 448 32.99 -19.72 -10.48
N GLY A 449 33.20 -18.87 -11.50
CA GLY A 449 32.59 -17.54 -11.58
C GLY A 449 31.07 -17.57 -11.90
N GLY A 450 30.60 -18.52 -12.71
CA GLY A 450 29.19 -18.75 -13.02
C GLY A 450 28.39 -19.30 -11.84
N GLY A 451 29.05 -20.09 -10.96
CA GLY A 451 28.41 -20.63 -9.76
C GLY A 451 28.06 -19.57 -8.69
N VAL A 452 28.76 -18.46 -8.67
CA VAL A 452 28.48 -17.36 -7.72
C VAL A 452 27.31 -16.49 -8.21
N GLY A 453 27.08 -16.39 -9.53
CA GLY A 453 25.96 -15.64 -10.10
C GLY A 453 24.59 -16.33 -10.04
N LEU A 454 24.54 -17.61 -9.63
CA LEU A 454 23.30 -18.39 -9.49
C LEU A 454 22.82 -18.52 -8.03
N LEU A 455 23.49 -17.88 -7.08
CA LEU A 455 23.17 -17.90 -5.65
C LEU A 455 22.58 -16.57 -5.13
N PHE A 456 22.22 -15.65 -6.04
CA PHE A 456 21.53 -14.39 -5.71
C PHE A 456 20.28 -14.20 -6.55
#